data_df2e119d2376fc36902832435ff54d4c
#
_entry.id   df2e119d2376fc36902832435ff54d4c
#
_cell.length_a   1.000
_cell.length_b   1.000
_cell.length_c   1.000
_cell.angle_alpha   90.00
_cell.angle_beta   90.00
_cell.angle_gamma   90.00
#
_symmetry.space_group_name_H-M   'P 1'
#
loop_
_entity.id
_entity.type
_entity.pdbx_description
1 polymer ?
#
loop_
_entity_poly.entity_id
_entity_poly.type
_entity_poly.pdbx_seq_one_letter_code
_entity_poly.pdbx_strand_id
1 'polypeptide(L)'
;MERDELMELLPHRDNMLLLDSAELDDGVAVGSYTVRGNEFFLKGHFPGNPIVPGVILLEILAQSACVLLSGDKIKGGQPVYTGLNNVRFRSPVRPGDKITARCSLTRSKHPFYFAKGTVSV
;
A
#
# COMPACT_ATOMS: atom_id res chain seq x y z
N MET A 1 -11.44 4.96 6.82
CA MET A 1 -10.41 4.86 7.85
C MET A 1 -9.35 5.90 7.66
N GLU A 2 -9.13 6.66 8.68
CA GLU A 2 -8.04 7.61 8.72
C GLU A 2 -6.80 6.98 9.38
N ARG A 3 -5.73 7.75 9.47
CA ARG A 3 -4.42 7.23 9.89
C ARG A 3 -4.44 6.56 11.28
N ASP A 4 -5.17 7.11 12.23
CA ASP A 4 -5.25 6.54 13.58
C ASP A 4 -5.89 5.15 13.58
N GLU A 5 -6.94 4.97 12.80
CA GLU A 5 -7.59 3.67 12.65
C GLU A 5 -6.70 2.69 11.90
N LEU A 6 -5.97 3.16 10.89
CA LEU A 6 -5.02 2.34 10.15
C LEU A 6 -3.91 1.82 11.07
N MET A 7 -3.46 2.61 12.02
CA MET A 7 -2.44 2.20 12.98
C MET A 7 -2.91 1.09 13.91
N GLU A 8 -4.19 0.94 14.09
CA GLU A 8 -4.76 -0.18 14.86
C GLU A 8 -4.73 -1.49 14.06
N LEU A 9 -4.84 -1.39 12.72
CA LEU A 9 -4.83 -2.55 11.84
C LEU A 9 -3.45 -2.94 11.36
N LEU A 10 -2.61 -1.94 11.07
CA LEU A 10 -1.31 -2.14 10.45
C LEU A 10 -0.20 -1.98 11.49
N PRO A 11 0.81 -2.88 11.50
CA PRO A 11 1.96 -2.71 12.39
C PRO A 11 2.94 -1.63 11.93
N HIS A 12 2.79 -1.15 10.70
CA HIS A 12 3.65 -0.12 10.10
C HIS A 12 3.57 1.19 10.87
N ARG A 13 4.68 1.91 10.99
CA ARG A 13 4.74 3.17 11.73
C ARG A 13 5.63 4.17 11.00
N ASP A 14 5.46 5.43 11.35
CA ASP A 14 6.30 6.54 10.90
C ASP A 14 6.38 6.61 9.37
N ASN A 15 7.60 6.65 8.82
CA ASN A 15 7.83 6.79 7.39
C ASN A 15 7.51 5.51 6.58
N MET A 16 7.20 4.40 7.23
CA MET A 16 6.76 3.17 6.56
C MET A 16 5.26 2.95 6.63
N LEU A 17 4.50 3.82 7.26
CA LEU A 17 3.05 3.81 7.14
C LEU A 17 2.67 4.69 5.95
N LEU A 18 2.42 4.05 4.82
CA LEU A 18 2.30 4.70 3.51
C LEU A 18 0.85 4.80 3.03
N LEU A 19 -0.06 4.99 3.97
CA LEU A 19 -1.46 5.27 3.67
C LEU A 19 -1.91 6.49 4.46
N ASP A 20 -2.59 7.41 3.78
CA ASP A 20 -3.29 8.51 4.43
C ASP A 20 -4.68 8.08 4.88
N SER A 21 -5.32 7.26 4.08
CA SER A 21 -6.65 6.72 4.37
C SER A 21 -6.87 5.42 3.60
N ALA A 22 -7.86 4.67 4.02
CA ALA A 22 -8.30 3.48 3.32
C ALA A 22 -9.77 3.21 3.62
N GLU A 23 -10.44 2.55 2.70
CA GLU A 23 -11.84 2.14 2.85
C GLU A 23 -12.05 0.75 2.26
N LEU A 24 -13.08 0.08 2.76
CA LEU A 24 -13.58 -1.15 2.17
C LEU A 24 -14.85 -0.83 1.39
N ASP A 25 -14.89 -1.24 0.13
CA ASP A 25 -16.03 -1.06 -0.74
C ASP A 25 -16.33 -2.37 -1.46
N ASP A 26 -17.30 -3.11 -0.94
CA ASP A 26 -17.78 -4.37 -1.51
C ASP A 26 -16.64 -5.36 -1.82
N GLY A 27 -15.81 -5.64 -0.82
CA GLY A 27 -14.70 -6.60 -0.95
C GLY A 27 -13.46 -6.03 -1.62
N VAL A 28 -13.46 -4.74 -1.95
CA VAL A 28 -12.30 -4.05 -2.51
C VAL A 28 -11.77 -3.07 -1.48
N ALA A 29 -10.48 -3.15 -1.17
CA ALA A 29 -9.82 -2.15 -0.36
C ALA A 29 -9.31 -1.03 -1.27
N VAL A 30 -9.60 0.20 -0.88
CA VAL A 30 -9.16 1.39 -1.60
C VAL A 30 -8.28 2.21 -0.67
N GLY A 31 -6.98 2.17 -0.90
CA GLY A 31 -6.01 2.95 -0.13
C GLY A 31 -5.62 4.21 -0.86
N SER A 32 -5.29 5.23 -0.11
CA SER A 32 -4.93 6.54 -0.66
C SER A 32 -3.69 7.09 0.03
N TYR A 33 -2.79 7.64 -0.75
CA TYR A 33 -1.60 8.32 -0.25
C TYR A 33 -1.22 9.46 -1.20
N THR A 34 -1.03 10.66 -0.65
CA THR A 34 -0.56 11.81 -1.44
C THR A 34 0.93 11.99 -1.20
N VAL A 35 1.70 11.99 -2.28
CA VAL A 35 3.16 12.16 -2.22
C VAL A 35 3.48 13.61 -1.89
N ARG A 36 4.20 13.82 -0.79
CA ARG A 36 4.48 15.15 -0.26
C ARG A 36 5.73 15.79 -0.86
N GLY A 37 6.74 14.97 -1.15
CA GLY A 37 7.98 15.44 -1.74
C GLY A 37 9.18 15.35 -0.78
N ASN A 38 8.94 15.12 0.50
CA ASN A 38 9.99 15.01 1.51
C ASN A 38 10.19 13.58 2.02
N GLU A 39 9.56 12.61 1.37
CA GLU A 39 9.68 11.21 1.79
C GLU A 39 11.10 10.69 1.56
N PHE A 40 11.55 9.80 2.44
CA PHE A 40 12.91 9.25 2.40
C PHE A 40 13.21 8.55 1.07
N PHE A 41 12.21 7.91 0.46
CA PHE A 41 12.40 7.13 -0.77
C PHE A 41 12.55 8.00 -2.03
N LEU A 42 12.30 9.30 -1.94
CA LEU A 42 12.51 10.22 -3.06
C LEU A 42 13.95 10.75 -3.09
N LYS A 43 14.61 10.76 -1.94
CA LYS A 43 15.94 11.31 -1.79
C LYS A 43 16.93 10.42 -2.54
N GLY A 44 17.49 10.93 -3.61
CA GLY A 44 18.38 10.16 -4.47
C GLY A 44 17.72 9.35 -5.56
N HIS A 45 16.40 9.35 -5.63
CA HIS A 45 15.65 8.61 -6.67
C HIS A 45 14.73 9.54 -7.46
N PHE A 46 15.22 10.49 -8.23
CA PHE A 46 16.62 10.76 -8.53
C PHE A 46 16.93 12.22 -8.23
N PRO A 47 18.20 12.63 -8.06
CA PRO A 47 18.54 14.03 -7.78
C PRO A 47 17.97 14.97 -8.85
N GLY A 48 17.21 15.99 -8.42
CA GLY A 48 16.58 16.95 -9.33
C GLY A 48 15.38 16.42 -10.10
N ASN A 49 15.05 15.13 -9.97
CA ASN A 49 13.92 14.52 -10.68
C ASN A 49 13.33 13.40 -9.79
N PRO A 50 12.65 13.75 -8.70
CA PRO A 50 12.13 12.75 -7.77
C PRO A 50 11.00 11.93 -8.38
N ILE A 51 11.13 10.62 -8.27
CA ILE A 51 10.14 9.64 -8.74
C ILE A 51 9.96 8.62 -7.62
N VAL A 52 8.72 8.26 -7.33
CA VAL A 52 8.43 7.24 -6.34
C VAL A 52 8.93 5.89 -6.87
N PRO A 53 9.82 5.20 -6.12
CA PRO A 53 10.26 3.86 -6.53
C PRO A 53 9.09 2.91 -6.69
N GLY A 54 9.13 2.07 -7.73
CA GLY A 54 8.05 1.12 -7.99
C GLY A 54 7.77 0.19 -6.81
N VAL A 55 8.82 -0.20 -6.08
CA VAL A 55 8.65 -1.08 -4.91
C VAL A 55 7.85 -0.41 -3.80
N ILE A 56 7.88 0.93 -3.71
CA ILE A 56 7.06 1.68 -2.75
C ILE A 56 5.59 1.63 -3.15
N LEU A 57 5.29 1.67 -4.46
CA LEU A 57 3.92 1.52 -4.94
C LEU A 57 3.38 0.12 -4.58
N LEU A 58 4.20 -0.91 -4.69
CA LEU A 58 3.85 -2.26 -4.27
C LEU A 58 3.59 -2.31 -2.76
N GLU A 59 4.38 -1.59 -1.97
CA GLU A 59 4.19 -1.53 -0.52
C GLU A 59 2.87 -0.83 -0.16
N ILE A 60 2.53 0.26 -0.84
CA ILE A 60 1.25 0.95 -0.66
C ILE A 60 0.09 0.00 -0.98
N LEU A 61 0.22 -0.76 -2.06
CA LEU A 61 -0.80 -1.74 -2.44
C LEU A 61 -0.94 -2.85 -1.39
N ALA A 62 0.18 -3.34 -0.86
CA ALA A 62 0.17 -4.36 0.18
C ALA A 62 -0.48 -3.86 1.47
N GLN A 63 -0.16 -2.65 1.88
CA GLN A 63 -0.79 -2.05 3.07
C GLN A 63 -2.30 -1.87 2.87
N SER A 64 -2.70 -1.47 1.68
CA SER A 64 -4.13 -1.39 1.34
C SER A 64 -4.79 -2.76 1.42
N ALA A 65 -4.11 -3.80 0.93
CA ALA A 65 -4.61 -5.17 1.01
C ALA A 65 -4.79 -5.66 2.45
N CYS A 66 -3.95 -5.20 3.38
CA CYS A 66 -4.07 -5.56 4.79
C CYS A 66 -5.40 -5.11 5.38
N VAL A 67 -6.03 -4.08 4.84
CA VAL A 67 -7.35 -3.63 5.28
C VAL A 67 -8.42 -4.71 5.02
N LEU A 68 -8.23 -5.54 3.99
CA LEU A 68 -9.11 -6.67 3.71
C LEU A 68 -9.01 -7.76 4.79
N LEU A 69 -7.94 -7.76 5.55
CA LEU A 69 -7.66 -8.75 6.60
C LEU A 69 -7.95 -8.18 7.98
N SER A 70 -8.76 -7.13 8.06
CA SER A 70 -9.12 -6.50 9.33
C SER A 70 -9.82 -7.50 10.26
N GLY A 71 -9.74 -7.22 11.57
CA GLY A 71 -10.27 -8.12 12.57
C GLY A 71 -9.24 -9.15 13.00
N ASP A 72 -9.67 -10.39 13.20
CA ASP A 72 -8.82 -11.43 13.80
C ASP A 72 -7.81 -12.06 12.84
N LYS A 73 -7.92 -11.81 11.54
CA LYS A 73 -7.10 -12.48 10.53
C LYS A 73 -5.61 -12.19 10.64
N ILE A 74 -5.25 -10.94 10.99
CA ILE A 74 -3.86 -10.54 11.12
C ILE A 74 -3.52 -10.00 12.51
N LYS A 75 -4.42 -10.18 13.47
CA LYS A 75 -4.23 -9.67 14.83
C LYS A 75 -2.97 -10.25 15.45
N GLY A 76 -2.06 -9.36 15.86
CA GLY A 76 -0.78 -9.75 16.45
C GLY A 76 0.24 -10.26 15.46
N GLY A 77 -0.09 -10.35 14.17
CA GLY A 77 0.81 -10.78 13.13
C GLY A 77 1.46 -9.63 12.39
N GLN A 78 2.51 -9.94 11.64
CA GLN A 78 3.20 -8.98 10.77
C GLN A 78 3.11 -9.49 9.34
N PRO A 79 2.40 -8.78 8.46
CA PRO A 79 2.28 -9.19 7.07
C PRO A 79 3.60 -8.96 6.33
N VAL A 80 4.03 -9.96 5.57
CA VAL A 80 5.21 -9.85 4.72
C VAL A 80 4.91 -10.45 3.36
N TYR A 81 5.54 -9.91 2.33
CA TYR A 81 5.46 -10.49 0.99
C TYR A 81 6.16 -11.84 0.95
N THR A 82 5.52 -12.80 0.28
CA THR A 82 6.15 -14.08 -0.03
C THR A 82 6.35 -14.27 -1.54
N GLY A 83 5.72 -13.44 -2.35
CA GLY A 83 5.91 -13.50 -3.79
C GLY A 83 5.11 -12.42 -4.50
N LEU A 84 5.50 -12.13 -5.73
CA LEU A 84 4.85 -11.17 -6.61
C LEU A 84 4.81 -11.75 -8.02
N ASN A 85 3.66 -11.64 -8.67
CA ASN A 85 3.47 -12.12 -10.03
C ASN A 85 2.85 -11.03 -10.91
N ASN A 86 3.22 -11.00 -12.17
CA ASN A 86 2.61 -10.13 -13.18
C ASN A 86 2.63 -8.65 -12.80
N VAL A 87 3.74 -8.19 -12.23
CA VAL A 87 3.90 -6.79 -11.85
C VAL A 87 4.36 -5.98 -13.06
N ARG A 88 3.68 -4.85 -13.29
CA ARG A 88 4.01 -3.92 -14.37
C ARG A 88 3.94 -2.50 -13.88
N PHE A 89 4.90 -1.69 -14.27
CA PHE A 89 4.96 -0.26 -13.98
C PHE A 89 4.88 0.48 -15.31
N ARG A 90 3.89 1.37 -15.45
CA ARG A 90 3.60 2.03 -16.74
C ARG A 90 3.90 3.51 -16.74
N SER A 91 3.76 4.17 -15.61
CA SER A 91 3.92 5.62 -15.52
C SER A 91 4.63 6.00 -14.23
N PRO A 92 5.49 7.01 -14.26
CA PRO A 92 6.13 7.48 -13.03
C PRO A 92 5.15 8.19 -12.13
N VAL A 93 5.38 8.10 -10.81
CA VAL A 93 4.63 8.80 -9.78
C VAL A 93 5.56 9.84 -9.16
N ARG A 94 5.08 11.07 -9.03
CA ARG A 94 5.89 12.21 -8.63
C ARG A 94 5.31 12.92 -7.40
N PRO A 95 6.09 13.77 -6.74
CA PRO A 95 5.56 14.62 -5.67
C PRO A 95 4.31 15.38 -6.11
N GLY A 96 3.32 15.43 -5.23
CA GLY A 96 2.03 16.06 -5.50
C GLY A 96 0.98 15.10 -6.04
N ASP A 97 1.37 13.93 -6.53
CA ASP A 97 0.43 12.95 -7.03
C ASP A 97 -0.34 12.29 -5.89
N LYS A 98 -1.64 12.11 -6.09
CA LYS A 98 -2.47 11.34 -5.19
C LYS A 98 -2.57 9.92 -5.72
N ILE A 99 -2.01 8.99 -4.98
CA ILE A 99 -1.99 7.57 -5.32
C ILE A 99 -3.27 6.93 -4.80
N THR A 100 -3.93 6.17 -5.65
CA THR A 100 -5.07 5.34 -5.27
C THR A 100 -4.73 3.89 -5.55
N ALA A 101 -4.77 3.05 -4.52
CA ALA A 101 -4.52 1.63 -4.62
C ALA A 101 -5.81 0.87 -4.40
N ARG A 102 -6.19 0.02 -5.35
CA ARG A 102 -7.38 -0.82 -5.27
C ARG A 102 -6.96 -2.27 -5.29
N CYS A 103 -7.45 -3.05 -4.35
CA CYS A 103 -7.09 -4.46 -4.28
C CYS A 103 -8.21 -5.31 -3.70
N SER A 104 -8.20 -6.58 -4.09
CA SER A 104 -9.15 -7.56 -3.60
C SER A 104 -8.43 -8.89 -3.38
N LEU A 105 -8.93 -9.69 -2.45
CA LEU A 105 -8.41 -11.04 -2.23
C LEU A 105 -8.87 -11.94 -3.36
N THR A 106 -7.95 -12.76 -3.88
CA THR A 106 -8.27 -13.79 -4.87
C THR A 106 -8.35 -15.16 -4.21
N ARG A 107 -7.62 -15.35 -3.11
CA ARG A 107 -7.57 -16.63 -2.41
C ARG A 107 -7.04 -16.42 -0.99
N SER A 108 -7.56 -17.20 -0.05
CA SER A 108 -7.05 -17.22 1.32
C SER A 108 -6.75 -18.66 1.72
N LYS A 109 -5.55 -18.87 2.23
CA LYS A 109 -5.17 -20.15 2.83
C LYS A 109 -4.22 -19.83 3.98
N HIS A 110 -4.79 -19.69 5.17
CA HIS A 110 -4.02 -19.26 6.35
C HIS A 110 -2.73 -20.06 6.49
N PRO A 111 -1.57 -19.44 6.69
CA PRO A 111 -1.36 -18.01 6.90
C PRO A 111 -1.08 -17.21 5.62
N PHE A 112 -1.41 -17.75 4.46
CA PHE A 112 -1.15 -17.12 3.16
C PHE A 112 -2.41 -16.48 2.60
N TYR A 113 -2.25 -15.28 2.04
CA TYR A 113 -3.33 -14.53 1.41
C TYR A 113 -2.86 -14.03 0.06
N PHE A 114 -3.70 -14.19 -0.94
CA PHE A 114 -3.42 -13.82 -2.31
C PHE A 114 -4.35 -12.68 -2.72
N ALA A 115 -3.78 -11.63 -3.26
CA ALA A 115 -4.53 -10.46 -3.68
C ALA A 115 -4.08 -10.01 -5.06
N LYS A 116 -4.97 -9.31 -5.74
CA LYS A 116 -4.65 -8.59 -6.97
C LYS A 116 -5.02 -7.14 -6.78
N GLY A 117 -4.36 -6.26 -7.50
CA GLY A 117 -4.67 -4.86 -7.39
C GLY A 117 -4.03 -4.00 -8.44
N THR A 118 -4.45 -2.75 -8.44
CA THR A 118 -3.95 -1.70 -9.32
C THR A 118 -3.64 -0.46 -8.51
N VAL A 119 -2.68 0.30 -9.00
CA VAL A 119 -2.32 1.60 -8.44
C VAL A 119 -2.45 2.62 -9.54
N SER A 120 -3.14 3.72 -9.26
CA SER A 120 -3.34 4.80 -10.23
C SER A 120 -3.13 6.15 -9.55
N VAL A 121 -2.96 7.16 -10.40
CA VAL A 121 -2.78 8.55 -9.97
C VAL A 121 -3.89 9.42 -10.53
#